data_16c02489f40103114b6e0d52cf3d2596
#
_entry.id   16c02489f40103114b6e0d52cf3d2596
#
_cell.length_a   1.000
_cell.length_b   1.000
_cell.length_c   1.000
_cell.angle_alpha   90.00
_cell.angle_beta   90.00
_cell.angle_gamma   90.00
#
_symmetry.space_group_name_H-M   'P 1'
#
loop_
_entity.id
_entity.type
_entity.pdbx_description
1 polymer ?
#
loop_
_entity_poly.entity_id
_entity_poly.type
_entity_poly.pdbx_seq_one_letter_code
_entity_poly.pdbx_strand_id
1 'polypeptide(L)'
;MSRFEGKRVLVTGGGGSIGAEIPRQLVREGAATVRVIDNNKSGLFELEQSYRDHAQVECICCDVSDEHEMMRVLAGMDFCFHAAALKHVPACDRSPFSAVNVNIDGVENVIRAAMATGVQRVLFTSSDKAVNPTNV
;
A
#
# COMPACT_ATOMS: atom_id res chain seq x y z
N MET A 1 18.49 11.37 -13.84
CA MET A 1 17.23 10.65 -14.13
C MET A 1 16.85 9.81 -12.92
N SER A 2 15.67 10.07 -12.39
CA SER A 2 15.17 9.29 -11.25
C SER A 2 14.77 7.88 -11.69
N ARG A 3 14.88 6.91 -10.76
CA ARG A 3 14.43 5.53 -10.97
C ARG A 3 12.90 5.45 -11.19
N PHE A 4 12.15 6.40 -10.69
CA PHE A 4 10.69 6.44 -10.74
C PHE A 4 10.14 7.35 -11.83
N GLU A 5 11.00 8.08 -12.52
CA GLU A 5 10.57 8.98 -13.60
C GLU A 5 9.78 8.22 -14.68
N GLY A 6 8.58 8.70 -14.97
CA GLY A 6 7.67 8.08 -15.93
C GLY A 6 7.05 6.75 -15.49
N LYS A 7 7.30 6.28 -14.25
CA LYS A 7 6.78 5.00 -13.74
C LYS A 7 5.40 5.15 -13.11
N ARG A 8 4.65 4.06 -13.12
CA ARG A 8 3.35 3.93 -12.47
C ARG A 8 3.51 3.10 -11.22
N VAL A 9 3.21 3.68 -10.07
CA VAL A 9 3.53 3.09 -8.76
C VAL A 9 2.27 3.00 -7.89
N LEU A 10 2.02 1.81 -7.33
CA LEU A 10 1.00 1.61 -6.29
C LEU A 10 1.64 1.73 -4.91
N VAL A 11 0.93 2.38 -4.00
CA VAL A 11 1.26 2.43 -2.56
C VAL A 11 0.07 1.92 -1.77
N THR A 12 0.24 0.87 -0.99
CA THR A 12 -0.78 0.40 -0.04
C THR A 12 -0.54 0.97 1.34
N GLY A 13 -1.59 1.22 2.10
CA GLY A 13 -1.48 1.78 3.45
C GLY A 13 -1.17 3.27 3.45
N GLY A 14 -1.67 4.01 2.47
CA GLY A 14 -1.39 5.43 2.28
C GLY A 14 -1.89 6.35 3.39
N GLY A 15 -2.84 5.91 4.21
CA GLY A 15 -3.30 6.65 5.39
C GLY A 15 -2.37 6.55 6.60
N GLY A 16 -1.35 5.70 6.57
CA GLY A 16 -0.35 5.57 7.63
C GLY A 16 0.83 6.55 7.46
N SER A 17 1.68 6.67 8.48
CA SER A 17 2.81 7.61 8.47
C SER A 17 3.81 7.32 7.35
N ILE A 18 4.20 6.06 7.17
CA ILE A 18 5.13 5.66 6.11
C ILE A 18 4.44 5.73 4.75
N GLY A 19 3.23 5.18 4.66
CA GLY A 19 2.45 5.15 3.43
C GLY A 19 2.10 6.54 2.88
N ALA A 20 1.95 7.55 3.74
CA ALA A 20 1.70 8.93 3.33
C ALA A 20 2.97 9.65 2.82
N GLU A 21 4.15 9.27 3.32
CA GLU A 21 5.43 9.88 2.89
C GLU A 21 5.89 9.36 1.52
N ILE A 22 5.64 8.10 1.20
CA ILE A 22 6.06 7.49 -0.06
C ILE A 22 5.49 8.23 -1.29
N PRO A 23 4.19 8.53 -1.37
CA PRO A 23 3.63 9.30 -2.50
C PRO A 23 4.31 10.65 -2.69
N ARG A 24 4.63 11.34 -1.61
CA ARG A 24 5.32 12.64 -1.66
C ARG A 24 6.67 12.53 -2.36
N GLN A 25 7.44 11.51 -2.02
CA GLN A 25 8.72 11.27 -2.67
C GLN A 25 8.55 10.86 -4.14
N LEU A 26 7.61 9.97 -4.44
CA LEU A 26 7.35 9.52 -5.81
C LEU A 26 6.94 10.67 -6.75
N VAL A 27 6.12 11.60 -6.27
CA VAL A 27 5.76 12.81 -7.03
C VAL A 27 7.00 13.64 -7.32
N ARG A 28 7.87 13.87 -6.33
CA ARG A 28 9.13 14.60 -6.51
C ARG A 28 10.09 13.92 -7.48
N GLU A 29 10.08 12.60 -7.50
CA GLU A 29 10.90 11.76 -8.38
C GLU A 29 10.34 11.63 -9.81
N GLY A 30 9.21 12.28 -10.12
CA GLY A 30 8.66 12.33 -11.46
C GLY A 30 7.86 11.09 -11.87
N ALA A 31 7.28 10.37 -10.92
CA ALA A 31 6.39 9.26 -11.24
C ALA A 31 5.21 9.74 -12.12
N ALA A 32 4.88 8.97 -13.15
CA ALA A 32 3.77 9.29 -14.05
C ALA A 32 2.40 9.08 -13.40
N THR A 33 2.30 8.05 -12.56
CA THR A 33 1.09 7.77 -11.76
C THR A 33 1.52 7.28 -10.38
N VAL A 34 0.89 7.83 -9.36
CA VAL A 34 1.02 7.37 -7.97
C VAL A 34 -0.39 7.00 -7.49
N ARG A 35 -0.68 5.71 -7.48
CA ARG A 35 -1.96 5.20 -6.98
C ARG A 35 -1.80 4.82 -5.52
N VAL A 36 -2.63 5.40 -4.68
CA VAL A 36 -2.59 5.19 -3.22
C VAL A 36 -3.87 4.51 -2.78
N ILE A 37 -3.74 3.42 -2.05
CA ILE A 37 -4.89 2.70 -1.50
C ILE A 37 -4.81 2.60 0.02
N ASP A 38 -5.96 2.67 0.66
CA ASP A 38 -6.13 2.43 2.09
C ASP A 38 -7.59 2.06 2.37
N ASN A 39 -7.84 1.29 3.42
CA ASN A 39 -9.20 1.04 3.91
C ASN A 39 -9.67 2.12 4.88
N ASN A 40 -8.79 2.98 5.37
CA ASN A 40 -9.11 4.14 6.22
C ASN A 40 -9.56 5.32 5.36
N LYS A 41 -10.87 5.48 5.24
CA LYS A 41 -11.48 6.53 4.41
C LYS A 41 -11.06 7.94 4.83
N SER A 42 -10.98 8.20 6.13
CA SER A 42 -10.64 9.53 6.64
C SER A 42 -9.20 9.92 6.32
N GLY A 43 -8.24 9.03 6.56
CA GLY A 43 -6.85 9.25 6.22
C GLY A 43 -6.62 9.39 4.71
N LEU A 44 -7.36 8.60 3.93
CA LEU A 44 -7.28 8.67 2.47
C LEU A 44 -7.85 9.98 1.93
N PHE A 45 -8.95 10.48 2.51
CA PHE A 45 -9.52 11.77 2.15
C PHE A 45 -8.55 12.92 2.44
N GLU A 46 -7.92 12.95 3.61
CA GLU A 46 -6.90 13.96 3.95
C GLU A 46 -5.73 13.93 2.96
N LEU A 47 -5.29 12.74 2.59
CA LEU A 47 -4.25 12.57 1.59
C LEU A 47 -4.67 13.11 0.22
N GLU A 48 -5.87 12.78 -0.23
CA GLU A 48 -6.43 13.27 -1.49
C GLU A 48 -6.50 14.80 -1.54
N GLN A 49 -6.91 15.43 -0.45
CA GLN A 49 -6.92 16.90 -0.35
C GLN A 49 -5.52 17.50 -0.46
N SER A 50 -4.52 16.84 0.10
CA SER A 50 -3.12 17.26 0.02
C SER A 50 -2.56 17.22 -1.40
N TYR A 51 -3.10 16.35 -2.25
CA TYR A 51 -2.65 16.15 -3.63
C TYR A 51 -3.64 16.64 -4.69
N ARG A 52 -4.64 17.45 -4.33
CA ARG A 52 -5.67 17.93 -5.28
C ARG A 52 -5.11 18.61 -6.53
N ASP A 53 -3.93 19.22 -6.44
CA ASP A 53 -3.24 19.89 -7.55
C ASP A 53 -2.26 18.97 -8.30
N HIS A 54 -2.19 17.69 -7.95
CA HIS A 54 -1.32 16.69 -8.54
C HIS A 54 -2.14 15.62 -9.26
N ALA A 55 -2.43 15.85 -10.54
CA ALA A 55 -3.27 14.96 -11.34
C ALA A 55 -2.74 13.52 -11.48
N GLN A 56 -1.44 13.31 -11.23
CA GLN A 56 -0.83 11.98 -11.26
C GLN A 56 -1.14 11.14 -10.01
N VAL A 57 -1.68 11.73 -8.93
CA VAL A 57 -2.02 11.01 -7.70
C VAL A 57 -3.47 10.57 -7.71
N GLU A 58 -3.69 9.27 -7.56
CA GLU A 58 -5.00 8.64 -7.50
C GLU A 58 -5.19 8.01 -6.12
N CYS A 59 -6.25 8.37 -5.39
CA CYS A 59 -6.57 7.79 -4.09
C CYS A 59 -7.80 6.88 -4.21
N ILE A 60 -7.68 5.62 -3.80
CA ILE A 60 -8.74 4.62 -3.91
C ILE A 60 -8.95 3.93 -2.56
N CYS A 61 -10.19 3.99 -2.05
CA CYS A 61 -10.56 3.23 -0.86
C CYS A 61 -10.65 1.74 -1.21
N CYS A 62 -9.77 0.93 -0.62
CA CYS A 62 -9.62 -0.46 -0.96
C CYS A 62 -8.97 -1.22 0.20
N ASP A 63 -9.35 -2.47 0.41
CA ASP A 63 -8.77 -3.35 1.42
C ASP A 63 -7.85 -4.38 0.75
N VAL A 64 -6.63 -4.52 1.27
CA VAL A 64 -5.65 -5.49 0.74
C VAL A 64 -6.10 -6.95 0.93
N SER A 65 -7.04 -7.22 1.84
CA SER A 65 -7.63 -8.55 2.02
C SER A 65 -8.58 -8.94 0.89
N ASP A 66 -8.99 -8.00 0.03
CA ASP A 66 -9.82 -8.28 -1.13
C ASP A 66 -8.96 -8.57 -2.37
N GLU A 67 -8.93 -9.84 -2.78
CA GLU A 67 -8.15 -10.32 -3.91
C GLU A 67 -8.54 -9.65 -5.24
N HIS A 68 -9.84 -9.48 -5.48
CA HIS A 68 -10.33 -8.85 -6.72
C HIS A 68 -9.94 -7.39 -6.81
N GLU A 69 -10.03 -6.67 -5.69
CA GLU A 69 -9.59 -5.28 -5.62
C GLU A 69 -8.07 -5.17 -5.87
N MET A 70 -7.27 -6.08 -5.32
CA MET A 70 -5.82 -6.09 -5.57
C MET A 70 -5.50 -6.29 -7.05
N MET A 71 -6.18 -7.19 -7.73
CA MET A 71 -6.04 -7.38 -9.18
C MET A 71 -6.35 -6.08 -9.96
N ARG A 72 -7.42 -5.41 -9.56
CA ARG A 72 -7.87 -4.17 -10.21
C ARG A 72 -6.88 -3.02 -10.01
N VAL A 73 -6.40 -2.81 -8.78
CA VAL A 73 -5.55 -1.65 -8.47
C VAL A 73 -4.10 -1.84 -8.91
N LEU A 74 -3.62 -3.07 -9.05
CA LEU A 74 -2.27 -3.37 -9.55
C LEU A 74 -2.18 -3.41 -11.08
N ALA A 75 -3.32 -3.48 -11.77
CA ALA A 75 -3.33 -3.47 -13.24
C ALA A 75 -2.66 -2.22 -13.79
N GLY A 76 -1.66 -2.41 -14.66
CA GLY A 76 -0.90 -1.34 -15.30
C GLY A 76 0.14 -0.64 -14.42
N MET A 77 0.42 -1.14 -13.21
CA MET A 77 1.47 -0.60 -12.36
C MET A 77 2.82 -1.25 -12.65
N ASP A 78 3.90 -0.45 -12.54
CA ASP A 78 5.28 -0.93 -12.70
C ASP A 78 5.85 -1.42 -11.37
N PHE A 79 5.58 -0.69 -10.28
CA PHE A 79 6.09 -0.98 -8.94
C PHE A 79 4.97 -0.92 -7.90
N CYS A 80 5.16 -1.63 -6.79
CA CYS A 80 4.28 -1.59 -5.64
C CYS A 80 5.09 -1.40 -4.35
N PHE A 81 4.72 -0.40 -3.55
CA PHE A 81 5.16 -0.25 -2.16
C PHE A 81 4.05 -0.73 -1.24
N HIS A 82 4.25 -1.86 -0.59
CA HIS A 82 3.26 -2.44 0.32
C HIS A 82 3.56 -2.04 1.76
N ALA A 83 2.84 -1.04 2.28
CA ALA A 83 2.96 -0.54 3.64
C ALA A 83 1.69 -0.77 4.49
N ALA A 84 0.65 -1.39 3.93
CA ALA A 84 -0.57 -1.72 4.66
C ALA A 84 -0.30 -2.84 5.68
N ALA A 85 -0.66 -2.59 6.94
CA ALA A 85 -0.57 -3.58 8.02
C ALA A 85 -1.45 -3.18 9.20
N LEU A 86 -1.95 -4.15 9.96
CA LEU A 86 -2.48 -3.95 11.30
C LEU A 86 -1.31 -3.97 12.29
N LYS A 87 -1.10 -2.86 13.01
CA LYS A 87 0.09 -2.61 13.83
C LYS A 87 -0.20 -2.53 15.33
N HIS A 88 -1.46 -2.31 15.72
CA HIS A 88 -1.84 -2.12 17.12
C HIS A 88 -1.98 -3.47 17.81
N VAL A 89 -0.96 -3.89 18.56
CA VAL A 89 -0.89 -5.17 19.25
C VAL A 89 -2.16 -5.49 20.05
N PRO A 90 -2.70 -4.59 20.92
CA PRO A 90 -3.93 -4.90 21.65
C PRO A 90 -5.15 -5.14 20.75
N ALA A 91 -5.20 -4.51 19.58
CA ALA A 91 -6.27 -4.73 18.60
C ALA A 91 -6.10 -6.07 17.89
N CYS A 92 -4.87 -6.44 17.54
CA CYS A 92 -4.55 -7.73 16.94
C CYS A 92 -4.85 -8.89 17.91
N ASP A 93 -4.51 -8.74 19.20
CA ASP A 93 -4.80 -9.75 20.22
C ASP A 93 -6.31 -9.97 20.41
N ARG A 94 -7.11 -8.90 20.31
CA ARG A 94 -8.57 -9.01 20.37
C ARG A 94 -9.21 -9.56 19.09
N SER A 95 -8.56 -9.39 17.96
CA SER A 95 -9.05 -9.83 16.64
C SER A 95 -7.92 -10.46 15.82
N PRO A 96 -7.41 -11.63 16.24
CA PRO A 96 -6.25 -12.23 15.55
C PRO A 96 -6.52 -12.60 14.10
N PHE A 97 -7.75 -12.98 13.76
CA PHE A 97 -8.12 -13.28 12.37
C PHE A 97 -8.07 -12.05 11.47
N SER A 98 -8.40 -10.87 11.99
CA SER A 98 -8.24 -9.62 11.24
C SER A 98 -6.77 -9.31 10.97
N ALA A 99 -5.89 -9.58 11.94
CA ALA A 99 -4.45 -9.46 11.75
C ALA A 99 -3.93 -10.43 10.68
N VAL A 100 -4.38 -11.68 10.69
CA VAL A 100 -4.04 -12.67 9.65
C VAL A 100 -4.52 -12.20 8.28
N ASN A 101 -5.78 -11.80 8.16
CA ASN A 101 -6.37 -11.37 6.89
C ASN A 101 -5.60 -10.18 6.27
N VAL A 102 -5.17 -9.22 7.06
CA VAL A 102 -4.44 -8.05 6.54
C VAL A 102 -2.94 -8.34 6.39
N ASN A 103 -2.30 -8.90 7.43
CA ASN A 103 -0.84 -9.01 7.48
C ASN A 103 -0.30 -10.25 6.76
N ILE A 104 -1.13 -11.26 6.51
CA ILE A 104 -0.75 -12.49 5.81
C ILE A 104 -1.48 -12.58 4.47
N ASP A 105 -2.81 -12.71 4.49
CA ASP A 105 -3.59 -12.86 3.26
C ASP A 105 -3.50 -11.63 2.37
N GLY A 106 -3.47 -10.43 2.96
CA GLY A 106 -3.26 -9.18 2.22
C GLY A 106 -1.93 -9.14 1.48
N VAL A 107 -0.86 -9.64 2.09
CA VAL A 107 0.46 -9.76 1.43
C VAL A 107 0.40 -10.77 0.30
N GLU A 108 -0.23 -11.93 0.52
CA GLU A 108 -0.41 -12.95 -0.52
C GLU A 108 -1.19 -12.38 -1.70
N ASN A 109 -2.29 -11.66 -1.45
CA ASN A 109 -3.10 -11.03 -2.49
C ASN A 109 -2.27 -10.03 -3.32
N VAL A 110 -1.47 -9.20 -2.69
CA VAL A 110 -0.58 -8.26 -3.38
C VAL A 110 0.43 -9.00 -4.26
N ILE A 111 1.06 -10.05 -3.74
CA ILE A 111 2.05 -10.83 -4.50
C ILE A 111 1.38 -11.52 -5.70
N ARG A 112 0.25 -12.21 -5.50
CA ARG A 112 -0.49 -12.89 -6.57
C ARG A 112 -0.93 -11.91 -7.65
N ALA A 113 -1.51 -10.78 -7.26
CA ALA A 113 -1.95 -9.75 -8.20
C ALA A 113 -0.78 -9.10 -8.94
N ALA A 114 0.34 -8.84 -8.27
CA ALA A 114 1.53 -8.30 -8.90
C ALA A 114 2.10 -9.25 -9.96
N MET A 115 2.16 -10.55 -9.66
CA MET A 115 2.60 -11.57 -10.62
C MET A 115 1.65 -11.67 -11.81
N ALA A 116 0.35 -11.64 -11.59
CA ALA A 116 -0.67 -11.75 -12.64
C ALA A 116 -0.73 -10.51 -13.55
N THR A 117 -0.44 -9.32 -13.02
CA THR A 117 -0.54 -8.04 -13.74
C THR A 117 0.78 -7.54 -14.30
N GLY A 118 1.89 -8.24 -14.08
CA GLY A 118 3.20 -7.90 -14.62
C GLY A 118 3.93 -6.77 -13.89
N VAL A 119 3.61 -6.54 -12.62
CA VAL A 119 4.36 -5.62 -11.75
C VAL A 119 5.81 -6.10 -11.65
N GLN A 120 6.76 -5.20 -11.89
CA GLN A 120 8.18 -5.55 -11.97
C GLN A 120 8.79 -5.81 -10.59
N ARG A 121 8.38 -5.03 -9.59
CA ARG A 121 8.90 -5.14 -8.21
C ARG A 121 7.83 -4.78 -7.19
N VAL A 122 7.81 -5.56 -6.12
CA VAL A 122 7.08 -5.25 -4.89
C VAL A 122 8.10 -5.03 -3.78
N LEU A 123 8.02 -3.86 -3.13
CA LEU A 123 8.79 -3.57 -1.92
C LEU A 123 7.84 -3.69 -0.74
N PHE A 124 8.22 -4.51 0.21
CA PHE A 124 7.46 -4.79 1.41
C PHE A 124 8.11 -4.10 2.62
N THR A 125 7.33 -3.37 3.42
CA THR A 125 7.82 -2.79 4.67
C THR A 125 7.75 -3.84 5.78
N SER A 126 8.89 -4.14 6.40
CA SER A 126 9.00 -5.06 7.52
C SER A 126 9.09 -4.30 8.86
N SER A 127 9.19 -5.03 9.95
CA SER A 127 9.26 -4.50 11.31
C SER A 127 10.27 -5.28 12.14
N ASP A 128 10.92 -4.59 13.08
CA ASP A 128 11.76 -5.21 14.12
C ASP A 128 10.97 -6.12 15.06
N LYS A 129 9.66 -5.89 15.17
CA LYS A 129 8.74 -6.76 15.93
C LYS A 129 8.65 -8.19 15.41
N ALA A 130 9.08 -8.43 14.17
CA ALA A 130 9.19 -9.76 13.61
C ALA A 130 10.39 -10.57 14.14
N VAL A 131 11.31 -9.90 14.84
CA VAL A 131 12.48 -10.54 15.46
C VAL A 131 12.13 -10.97 16.88
N ASN A 132 12.16 -12.28 17.15
CA ASN A 132 11.74 -12.88 18.43
C ASN A 132 10.32 -12.44 18.89
N PRO A 133 9.28 -12.71 18.10
CA PRO A 133 7.93 -12.28 18.44
C PRO A 133 7.43 -12.97 19.69
N THR A 134 6.73 -12.21 20.54
CA THR A 134 6.06 -12.70 21.76
C THR A 134 4.54 -12.75 21.63
N ASN A 135 4.00 -12.28 20.52
CA ASN A 135 2.57 -12.20 20.22
C ASN A 135 2.31 -12.32 18.71
N VAL A 136 1.06 -12.32 18.30
CA VAL A 136 0.64 -12.42 16.90
C VAL A 136 0.93 -11.15 16.10
#